data_88a2b077a334cc94faabd97d29007c8f
#
_entry.id   88a2b077a334cc94faabd97d29007c8f
#
_cell.length_a   1.000
_cell.length_b   1.000
_cell.length_c   1.000
_cell.angle_alpha   90.00
_cell.angle_beta   90.00
_cell.angle_gamma   90.00
#
_symmetry.space_group_name_H-M   'P 1'
#
loop_
_entity.id
_entity.type
_entity.pdbx_description
1 polymer ?
#
loop_
_entity_poly.entity_id
_entity_poly.type
_entity_poly.pdbx_seq_one_letter_code
_entity_poly.pdbx_strand_id
1 'polypeptide(L)'
;KFKNYTTNIDGIKIHFIKVKGSSANSKPLLLMHGWPGSIIEFLHIIEKLAHPEKFGGNEKDSFDVIVPSLPGFGFSGSPSKPMGPRKMAEILNKLMIENLGYKNYMAQGGDWGATIANWLGYDHANFCKAIHINCLTMRHPEGPQSDEERNWQKKFNEDQIMQEGYRTQQATKPQSLGYGMMDSPVGIAAWITEKMYSWSDLKNNDIESVYSKDTLLANIMIYILTKTFDTASWIYFGRREEGGRFFPKDFKKIEIPTAAAIFPAEMSEWPPRSYVERIFNLKQWTEMPAGGHFAACLLYTSDAADETGR
;
A
#
# COMPACT_ATOMS: atom_id res chain seq x y z
N LYS A 1 9.91 -11.76 -14.97
CA LYS A 1 10.26 -12.79 -13.99
C LYS A 1 9.01 -13.59 -13.58
N PHE A 2 7.89 -12.93 -13.29
CA PHE A 2 6.64 -13.57 -12.84
C PHE A 2 5.58 -13.58 -13.93
N LYS A 3 4.67 -14.57 -13.86
CA LYS A 3 3.55 -14.67 -14.78
C LYS A 3 2.51 -13.60 -14.45
N ASN A 4 2.08 -12.86 -15.48
CA ASN A 4 1.10 -11.80 -15.39
C ASN A 4 -0.24 -12.28 -15.92
N TYR A 5 -1.31 -11.84 -15.28
CA TYR A 5 -2.69 -12.20 -15.61
C TYR A 5 -3.55 -10.94 -15.70
N THR A 6 -4.64 -11.06 -16.41
CA THR A 6 -5.69 -10.03 -16.43
C THR A 6 -7.07 -10.68 -16.33
N THR A 7 -7.98 -9.99 -15.68
CA THR A 7 -9.40 -10.33 -15.63
C THR A 7 -10.24 -9.06 -15.74
N ASN A 8 -11.55 -9.18 -15.97
CA ASN A 8 -12.46 -8.04 -15.95
C ASN A 8 -13.36 -8.14 -14.71
N ILE A 9 -13.43 -7.06 -13.95
CA ILE A 9 -14.27 -6.94 -12.76
C ILE A 9 -15.03 -5.61 -12.84
N ASP A 10 -16.34 -5.66 -12.83
CA ASP A 10 -17.21 -4.49 -12.95
C ASP A 10 -16.87 -3.60 -14.16
N GLY A 11 -16.47 -4.20 -15.29
CA GLY A 11 -16.07 -3.49 -16.50
C GLY A 11 -14.64 -2.95 -16.52
N ILE A 12 -13.86 -3.15 -15.45
CA ILE A 12 -12.47 -2.71 -15.35
C ILE A 12 -11.53 -3.90 -15.54
N LYS A 13 -10.57 -3.77 -16.45
CA LYS A 13 -9.48 -4.74 -16.59
C LYS A 13 -8.58 -4.66 -15.35
N ILE A 14 -8.46 -5.73 -14.61
CA ILE A 14 -7.55 -5.85 -13.46
C ILE A 14 -6.36 -6.73 -13.85
N HIS A 15 -5.18 -6.14 -13.82
CA HIS A 15 -3.91 -6.84 -13.96
C HIS A 15 -3.43 -7.33 -12.60
N PHE A 16 -2.83 -8.51 -12.54
CA PHE A 16 -2.18 -9.01 -11.33
C PHE A 16 -1.09 -10.04 -11.64
N ILE A 17 -0.11 -10.11 -10.75
CA ILE A 17 0.82 -11.22 -10.64
C ILE A 17 0.21 -12.25 -9.71
N LYS A 18 0.34 -13.55 -10.04
CA LYS A 18 -0.05 -14.65 -9.16
C LYS A 18 1.07 -15.66 -9.10
N VAL A 19 1.53 -15.97 -7.89
CA VAL A 19 2.52 -17.01 -7.63
C VAL A 19 1.95 -17.97 -6.59
N LYS A 20 1.92 -19.25 -6.95
CA LYS A 20 1.44 -20.32 -6.07
C LYS A 20 2.48 -20.58 -4.99
N GLY A 21 2.05 -20.74 -3.76
CA GLY A 21 2.91 -21.13 -2.66
C GLY A 21 3.34 -22.60 -2.76
N SER A 22 4.49 -22.94 -2.18
CA SER A 22 5.08 -24.29 -2.19
C SER A 22 4.22 -25.32 -1.47
N SER A 23 3.58 -24.94 -0.37
CA SER A 23 2.70 -25.83 0.38
C SER A 23 1.34 -26.03 -0.29
N ALA A 24 0.79 -27.24 -0.23
CA ALA A 24 -0.60 -27.50 -0.64
C ALA A 24 -1.63 -26.70 0.19
N ASN A 25 -1.25 -26.26 1.40
CA ASN A 25 -2.08 -25.48 2.32
C ASN A 25 -1.67 -24.00 2.38
N SER A 26 -0.95 -23.52 1.38
CA SER A 26 -0.57 -22.09 1.29
C SER A 26 -1.79 -21.19 1.40
N LYS A 27 -1.68 -20.17 2.26
CA LYS A 27 -2.77 -19.20 2.47
C LYS A 27 -2.71 -18.11 1.41
N PRO A 28 -3.86 -17.69 0.84
CA PRO A 28 -3.87 -16.59 -0.11
C PRO A 28 -3.51 -15.26 0.56
N LEU A 29 -2.58 -14.53 -0.03
CA LEU A 29 -2.12 -13.22 0.42
C LEU A 29 -2.22 -12.20 -0.71
N LEU A 30 -3.01 -11.16 -0.49
CA LEU A 30 -3.16 -10.01 -1.37
C LEU A 30 -2.18 -8.93 -0.95
N LEU A 31 -1.22 -8.57 -1.83
CA LEU A 31 -0.24 -7.50 -1.60
C LEU A 31 -0.63 -6.26 -2.42
N MET A 32 -0.83 -5.14 -1.77
CA MET A 32 -1.35 -3.92 -2.40
C MET A 32 -0.38 -2.76 -2.23
N HIS A 33 0.07 -2.23 -3.38
CA HIS A 33 0.89 -1.03 -3.47
C HIS A 33 0.06 0.24 -3.24
N GLY A 34 0.73 1.39 -3.29
CA GLY A 34 0.09 2.69 -3.24
C GLY A 34 0.57 3.65 -4.32
N TRP A 35 0.48 4.94 -4.06
CA TRP A 35 0.95 6.01 -4.91
C TRP A 35 2.19 6.68 -4.29
N PRO A 36 3.24 6.95 -5.06
CA PRO A 36 3.44 6.76 -6.50
C PRO A 36 4.13 5.44 -6.85
N GLY A 37 3.84 4.40 -6.12
CA GLY A 37 4.38 3.06 -6.32
C GLY A 37 3.64 2.23 -7.37
N SER A 38 4.03 0.97 -7.47
CA SER A 38 3.43 -0.02 -8.35
C SER A 38 3.74 -1.44 -7.85
N ILE A 39 3.39 -2.43 -8.64
CA ILE A 39 3.75 -3.85 -8.38
C ILE A 39 5.27 -4.05 -8.20
N ILE A 40 6.11 -3.12 -8.68
CA ILE A 40 7.57 -3.20 -8.53
C ILE A 40 8.00 -3.28 -7.07
N GLU A 41 7.27 -2.63 -6.17
CA GLU A 41 7.55 -2.66 -4.73
C GLU A 41 7.68 -4.09 -4.18
N PHE A 42 6.93 -5.03 -4.74
CA PHE A 42 6.84 -6.40 -4.21
C PHE A 42 7.69 -7.44 -4.95
N LEU A 43 8.31 -7.10 -6.10
CA LEU A 43 9.00 -8.09 -6.95
C LEU A 43 10.11 -8.86 -6.22
N HIS A 44 10.67 -8.29 -5.16
CA HIS A 44 11.74 -8.90 -4.39
C HIS A 44 11.23 -9.84 -3.29
N ILE A 45 10.01 -9.61 -2.78
CA ILE A 45 9.46 -10.39 -1.67
C ILE A 45 8.51 -11.49 -2.12
N ILE A 46 7.97 -11.43 -3.35
CA ILE A 46 7.02 -12.43 -3.86
C ILE A 46 7.55 -13.86 -3.69
N GLU A 47 8.80 -14.09 -4.12
CA GLU A 47 9.37 -15.44 -4.08
C GLU A 47 9.68 -15.90 -2.66
N LYS A 48 10.10 -14.98 -1.78
CA LYS A 48 10.34 -15.26 -0.36
C LYS A 48 9.05 -15.65 0.38
N LEU A 49 7.94 -15.02 0.01
CA LEU A 49 6.63 -15.33 0.59
C LEU A 49 5.99 -16.59 -0.01
N ALA A 50 6.18 -16.86 -1.29
CA ALA A 50 5.63 -18.03 -1.95
C ALA A 50 6.46 -19.31 -1.70
N HIS A 51 7.76 -19.16 -1.56
CA HIS A 51 8.73 -20.26 -1.44
C HIS A 51 9.74 -20.01 -0.31
N PRO A 52 9.28 -19.83 0.95
CA PRO A 52 10.18 -19.49 2.07
C PRO A 52 11.29 -20.50 2.30
N GLU A 53 11.09 -21.77 1.96
CA GLU A 53 12.09 -22.84 2.09
C GLU A 53 13.34 -22.59 1.25
N LYS A 54 13.25 -21.84 0.16
CA LYS A 54 14.41 -21.46 -0.66
C LYS A 54 15.28 -20.39 0.00
N PHE A 55 14.77 -19.76 1.06
CA PHE A 55 15.41 -18.66 1.79
C PHE A 55 15.59 -18.97 3.28
N GLY A 56 15.64 -20.26 3.64
CA GLY A 56 15.86 -20.71 5.02
C GLY A 56 14.60 -20.73 5.90
N GLY A 57 13.43 -20.42 5.35
CA GLY A 57 12.15 -20.51 6.05
C GLY A 57 11.52 -21.89 5.97
N ASN A 58 10.26 -21.99 6.41
CA ASN A 58 9.51 -23.23 6.40
C ASN A 58 8.46 -23.20 5.28
N GLU A 59 8.38 -24.27 4.48
CA GLU A 59 7.38 -24.44 3.42
C GLU A 59 5.94 -24.26 3.92
N LYS A 60 5.64 -24.62 5.17
CA LYS A 60 4.32 -24.46 5.79
C LYS A 60 3.89 -23.00 5.95
N ASP A 61 4.84 -22.07 5.94
CA ASP A 61 4.60 -20.63 6.07
C ASP A 61 4.41 -19.94 4.70
N SER A 62 4.36 -20.73 3.61
CA SER A 62 4.20 -20.20 2.26
C SER A 62 2.82 -19.63 1.99
N PHE A 63 2.78 -18.65 1.09
CA PHE A 63 1.56 -17.98 0.65
C PHE A 63 1.31 -18.18 -0.85
N ASP A 64 0.05 -18.29 -1.24
CA ASP A 64 -0.38 -17.97 -2.60
C ASP A 64 -0.36 -16.45 -2.72
N VAL A 65 0.61 -15.90 -3.42
CA VAL A 65 0.82 -14.44 -3.48
C VAL A 65 0.12 -13.84 -4.68
N ILE A 66 -0.74 -12.85 -4.44
CA ILE A 66 -1.46 -12.09 -5.46
C ILE A 66 -1.09 -10.61 -5.34
N VAL A 67 -0.55 -10.04 -6.43
CA VAL A 67 -0.11 -8.65 -6.48
C VAL A 67 -0.81 -7.93 -7.64
N PRO A 68 -1.94 -7.26 -7.40
CA PRO A 68 -2.62 -6.50 -8.44
C PRO A 68 -1.91 -5.17 -8.73
N SER A 69 -2.00 -4.69 -9.97
CA SER A 69 -2.00 -3.25 -10.20
C SER A 69 -3.36 -2.71 -9.75
N LEU A 70 -3.40 -1.69 -8.93
CA LEU A 70 -4.66 -1.10 -8.48
C LEU A 70 -5.48 -0.56 -9.66
N PRO A 71 -6.82 -0.51 -9.60
CA PRO A 71 -7.64 0.12 -10.63
C PRO A 71 -7.15 1.55 -10.95
N GLY A 72 -6.91 1.84 -12.22
CA GLY A 72 -6.35 3.13 -12.67
C GLY A 72 -4.84 3.26 -12.56
N PHE A 73 -4.13 2.24 -12.08
CA PHE A 73 -2.67 2.22 -11.96
C PHE A 73 -2.03 1.22 -12.91
N GLY A 74 -0.90 1.59 -13.47
CA GLY A 74 -0.01 0.70 -14.21
C GLY A 74 -0.74 -0.13 -15.25
N PHE A 75 -0.71 -1.45 -15.13
CA PHE A 75 -1.24 -2.38 -16.15
C PHE A 75 -2.74 -2.66 -16.02
N SER A 76 -3.40 -2.15 -14.98
CA SER A 76 -4.86 -2.21 -14.83
C SER A 76 -5.56 -1.15 -15.70
N GLY A 77 -6.83 -1.40 -16.01
CA GLY A 77 -7.67 -0.45 -16.73
C GLY A 77 -8.05 0.76 -15.86
N SER A 78 -8.32 1.87 -16.52
CA SER A 78 -8.80 3.07 -15.87
C SER A 78 -10.30 2.97 -15.58
N PRO A 79 -10.75 3.32 -14.38
CA PRO A 79 -12.19 3.48 -14.12
C PRO A 79 -12.75 4.65 -14.93
N SER A 80 -14.04 4.62 -15.24
CA SER A 80 -14.72 5.68 -16.01
C SER A 80 -14.87 7.01 -15.23
N LYS A 81 -14.67 6.97 -13.93
CA LYS A 81 -14.70 8.12 -13.01
C LYS A 81 -13.77 7.88 -11.83
N PRO A 82 -13.35 8.92 -11.11
CA PRO A 82 -12.55 8.76 -9.90
C PRO A 82 -13.13 7.73 -8.93
N MET A 83 -12.27 6.84 -8.45
CA MET A 83 -12.61 5.74 -7.56
C MET A 83 -11.79 5.82 -6.30
N GLY A 84 -12.45 5.76 -5.15
CA GLY A 84 -11.79 5.77 -3.85
C GLY A 84 -11.36 4.38 -3.37
N PRO A 85 -10.60 4.32 -2.28
CA PRO A 85 -10.02 3.07 -1.75
C PRO A 85 -11.06 2.07 -1.26
N ARG A 86 -12.24 2.52 -0.80
CA ARG A 86 -13.32 1.63 -0.36
C ARG A 86 -13.90 0.85 -1.54
N LYS A 87 -14.15 1.53 -2.66
CA LYS A 87 -14.61 0.86 -3.88
C LYS A 87 -13.52 -0.03 -4.49
N MET A 88 -12.25 0.36 -4.40
CA MET A 88 -11.13 -0.52 -4.81
C MET A 88 -11.06 -1.79 -3.95
N ALA A 89 -11.32 -1.69 -2.64
CA ALA A 89 -11.41 -2.85 -1.76
C ALA A 89 -12.49 -3.84 -2.21
N GLU A 90 -13.67 -3.35 -2.60
CA GLU A 90 -14.74 -4.20 -3.14
C GLU A 90 -14.28 -4.94 -4.41
N ILE A 91 -13.63 -4.25 -5.35
CA ILE A 91 -13.12 -4.85 -6.59
C ILE A 91 -12.06 -5.92 -6.29
N LEU A 92 -11.13 -5.63 -5.37
CA LEU A 92 -10.07 -6.59 -5.02
C LEU A 92 -10.62 -7.78 -4.21
N ASN A 93 -11.66 -7.57 -3.39
CA ASN A 93 -12.37 -8.69 -2.78
C ASN A 93 -13.02 -9.58 -3.84
N LYS A 94 -13.69 -9.02 -4.87
CA LYS A 94 -14.23 -9.79 -6.00
C LYS A 94 -13.13 -10.54 -6.76
N LEU A 95 -11.95 -9.90 -6.96
CA LEU A 95 -10.80 -10.59 -7.54
C LEU A 95 -10.46 -11.86 -6.76
N MET A 96 -10.34 -11.75 -5.46
CA MET A 96 -9.94 -12.90 -4.61
C MET A 96 -11.02 -13.98 -4.55
N ILE A 97 -12.27 -13.61 -4.39
CA ILE A 97 -13.37 -14.56 -4.10
C ILE A 97 -14.01 -15.08 -5.39
N GLU A 98 -14.43 -14.18 -6.29
CA GLU A 98 -15.22 -14.55 -7.45
C GLU A 98 -14.34 -15.00 -8.62
N ASN A 99 -13.24 -14.30 -8.90
CA ASN A 99 -12.39 -14.60 -10.04
C ASN A 99 -11.32 -15.67 -9.74
N LEU A 100 -10.70 -15.63 -8.56
CA LEU A 100 -9.66 -16.57 -8.17
C LEU A 100 -10.17 -17.75 -7.35
N GLY A 101 -11.42 -17.70 -6.84
CA GLY A 101 -12.11 -18.80 -6.17
C GLY A 101 -11.60 -19.10 -4.74
N TYR A 102 -10.89 -18.17 -4.11
CA TYR A 102 -10.45 -18.33 -2.73
C TYR A 102 -11.62 -18.18 -1.76
N LYS A 103 -11.77 -19.09 -0.79
CA LYS A 103 -12.81 -18.98 0.25
C LYS A 103 -12.54 -17.87 1.25
N ASN A 104 -11.28 -17.61 1.51
CA ASN A 104 -10.79 -16.55 2.38
C ASN A 104 -9.35 -16.17 1.99
N TYR A 105 -8.88 -15.02 2.47
CA TYR A 105 -7.54 -14.52 2.19
C TYR A 105 -7.06 -13.60 3.32
N MET A 106 -5.76 -13.28 3.29
CA MET A 106 -5.15 -12.21 4.08
C MET A 106 -4.72 -11.08 3.15
N ALA A 107 -4.62 -9.87 3.68
CA ALA A 107 -4.23 -8.70 2.91
C ALA A 107 -3.09 -7.94 3.60
N GLN A 108 -2.15 -7.44 2.79
CA GLN A 108 -1.08 -6.56 3.23
C GLN A 108 -1.07 -5.32 2.34
N GLY A 109 -0.81 -4.16 2.93
CA GLY A 109 -0.65 -2.93 2.17
C GLY A 109 0.10 -1.83 2.91
N GLY A 110 0.79 -1.01 2.13
CA GLY A 110 1.32 0.29 2.50
C GLY A 110 0.58 1.39 1.76
N ASP A 111 0.70 2.65 2.17
CA ASP A 111 0.07 3.80 1.53
C ASP A 111 -1.43 3.58 1.23
N TRP A 112 -1.86 3.70 -0.03
CA TRP A 112 -3.23 3.37 -0.45
C TRP A 112 -3.56 1.90 -0.25
N GLY A 113 -2.58 1.01 -0.39
CA GLY A 113 -2.75 -0.41 -0.07
C GLY A 113 -3.15 -0.63 1.39
N ALA A 114 -2.61 0.15 2.34
CA ALA A 114 -3.02 0.10 3.74
C ALA A 114 -4.46 0.63 3.91
N THR A 115 -4.82 1.72 3.21
CA THR A 115 -6.20 2.23 3.23
C THR A 115 -7.18 1.19 2.70
N ILE A 116 -6.83 0.51 1.60
CA ILE A 116 -7.65 -0.56 1.01
C ILE A 116 -7.73 -1.76 1.98
N ALA A 117 -6.62 -2.16 2.62
CA ALA A 117 -6.62 -3.24 3.62
C ALA A 117 -7.57 -2.93 4.79
N ASN A 118 -7.61 -1.66 5.22
CA ASN A 118 -8.55 -1.23 6.26
C ASN A 118 -10.01 -1.45 5.84
N TRP A 119 -10.37 -1.10 4.60
CA TRP A 119 -11.71 -1.33 4.08
C TRP A 119 -12.02 -2.81 3.84
N LEU A 120 -11.02 -3.61 3.43
CA LEU A 120 -11.18 -5.07 3.36
C LEU A 120 -11.48 -5.66 4.74
N GLY A 121 -10.78 -5.20 5.77
CA GLY A 121 -11.01 -5.63 7.15
C GLY A 121 -12.35 -5.17 7.71
N TYR A 122 -12.85 -4.02 7.28
CA TYR A 122 -14.09 -3.43 7.76
C TYR A 122 -15.32 -3.99 7.02
N ASP A 123 -15.32 -3.92 5.69
CA ASP A 123 -16.50 -4.28 4.87
C ASP A 123 -16.53 -5.76 4.48
N HIS A 124 -15.36 -6.44 4.45
CA HIS A 124 -15.22 -7.79 3.90
C HIS A 124 -14.61 -8.80 4.87
N ALA A 125 -14.79 -8.61 6.19
CA ALA A 125 -14.29 -9.48 7.26
C ALA A 125 -14.73 -10.96 7.13
N ASN A 126 -15.84 -11.21 6.42
CA ASN A 126 -16.29 -12.57 6.12
C ASN A 126 -15.30 -13.34 5.23
N PHE A 127 -14.49 -12.65 4.44
CA PHE A 127 -13.53 -13.21 3.51
C PHE A 127 -12.09 -12.83 3.86
N CYS A 128 -11.81 -11.57 4.15
CA CYS A 128 -10.51 -11.11 4.63
C CYS A 128 -10.34 -11.50 6.10
N LYS A 129 -9.38 -12.38 6.41
CA LYS A 129 -9.23 -12.97 7.75
C LYS A 129 -8.15 -12.34 8.60
N ALA A 130 -7.25 -11.60 8.01
CA ALA A 130 -6.25 -10.81 8.71
C ALA A 130 -5.71 -9.71 7.78
N ILE A 131 -5.27 -8.61 8.36
CA ILE A 131 -4.58 -7.56 7.63
C ILE A 131 -3.23 -7.23 8.28
N HIS A 132 -2.28 -6.85 7.44
CA HIS A 132 -1.01 -6.27 7.85
C HIS A 132 -0.86 -4.89 7.20
N ILE A 133 -0.52 -3.88 7.97
CA ILE A 133 -0.34 -2.51 7.51
C ILE A 133 1.01 -1.94 7.98
N ASN A 134 1.63 -1.12 7.15
CA ASN A 134 2.87 -0.40 7.49
C ASN A 134 2.72 1.12 7.47
N CYS A 135 1.50 1.63 7.36
CA CYS A 135 1.15 3.01 7.67
C CYS A 135 -0.32 3.13 8.08
N LEU A 136 -0.66 4.17 8.82
CA LEU A 136 -2.04 4.44 9.22
C LEU A 136 -2.60 5.67 8.50
N THR A 137 -3.44 5.43 7.53
CA THR A 137 -4.03 6.47 6.66
C THR A 137 -5.46 6.85 7.04
N MET A 138 -6.18 5.97 7.74
CA MET A 138 -7.54 6.21 8.22
C MET A 138 -7.54 6.69 9.67
N ARG A 139 -8.60 7.38 10.06
CA ARG A 139 -8.77 7.98 11.39
C ARG A 139 -10.07 7.51 12.04
N HIS A 140 -10.02 7.36 13.36
CA HIS A 140 -11.21 7.09 14.16
C HIS A 140 -12.16 8.30 14.09
N PRO A 141 -13.49 8.10 13.91
CA PRO A 141 -14.42 9.22 13.72
C PRO A 141 -14.52 10.15 14.94
N GLU A 142 -14.27 9.65 16.14
CA GLU A 142 -14.26 10.46 17.37
C GLU A 142 -12.96 11.25 17.59
N GLY A 143 -11.94 11.05 16.73
CA GLY A 143 -10.65 11.72 16.89
C GLY A 143 -9.85 11.27 18.12
N PRO A 144 -8.87 12.09 18.56
CA PRO A 144 -8.04 11.82 19.73
C PRO A 144 -8.82 11.99 21.04
N GLN A 145 -8.61 11.09 22.03
CA GLN A 145 -9.29 11.09 23.31
C GLN A 145 -8.35 11.35 24.52
N SER A 146 -7.06 11.03 24.39
CA SER A 146 -6.05 11.31 25.42
C SER A 146 -5.20 12.53 25.08
N ASP A 147 -4.43 13.05 26.05
CA ASP A 147 -3.48 14.15 25.83
C ASP A 147 -2.34 13.71 24.90
N GLU A 148 -1.90 12.46 25.00
CA GLU A 148 -0.91 11.87 24.11
C GLU A 148 -1.40 11.84 22.65
N GLU A 149 -2.63 11.39 22.44
CA GLU A 149 -3.25 11.37 21.10
C GLU A 149 -3.46 12.78 20.54
N ARG A 150 -3.83 13.77 21.40
CA ARG A 150 -3.96 15.18 20.99
C ARG A 150 -2.61 15.80 20.61
N ASN A 151 -1.56 15.51 21.38
CA ASN A 151 -0.21 15.98 21.08
C ASN A 151 0.33 15.39 19.79
N TRP A 152 0.14 14.09 19.58
CA TRP A 152 0.44 13.44 18.29
C TRP A 152 -0.32 14.09 17.13
N GLN A 153 -1.63 14.30 17.27
CA GLN A 153 -2.46 14.91 16.20
C GLN A 153 -1.98 16.34 15.85
N LYS A 154 -1.59 17.11 16.86
CA LYS A 154 -1.04 18.46 16.66
C LYS A 154 0.26 18.41 15.87
N LYS A 155 1.22 17.59 16.31
CA LYS A 155 2.50 17.39 15.62
C LYS A 155 2.29 16.90 14.20
N PHE A 156 1.44 15.87 14.01
CA PHE A 156 1.08 15.37 12.70
C PHE A 156 0.58 16.48 11.77
N ASN A 157 -0.29 17.37 12.25
CA ASN A 157 -0.82 18.46 11.43
C ASN A 157 0.27 19.49 11.07
N GLU A 158 1.18 19.78 11.98
CA GLU A 158 2.32 20.69 11.75
C GLU A 158 3.28 20.10 10.69
N ASP A 159 3.65 18.83 10.81
CA ASP A 159 4.53 18.13 9.87
C ASP A 159 3.91 18.04 8.46
N GLN A 160 2.58 17.92 8.37
CA GLN A 160 1.89 17.81 7.08
C GLN A 160 1.85 19.11 6.27
N ILE A 161 2.06 20.29 6.86
CA ILE A 161 1.94 21.57 6.16
C ILE A 161 2.82 21.61 4.90
N MET A 162 4.07 21.17 5.00
CA MET A 162 5.00 21.12 3.88
C MET A 162 4.80 19.93 2.94
N GLN A 163 4.06 18.92 3.38
CA GLN A 163 3.83 17.68 2.62
C GLN A 163 2.47 17.64 1.91
N GLU A 164 1.56 18.58 2.19
CA GLU A 164 0.17 18.51 1.70
C GLU A 164 -0.04 18.92 0.24
N GLY A 165 0.86 19.67 -0.35
CA GLY A 165 0.64 20.29 -1.66
C GLY A 165 0.21 19.28 -2.73
N TYR A 166 0.96 18.20 -2.90
CA TYR A 166 0.64 17.15 -3.87
C TYR A 166 -0.73 16.51 -3.61
N ARG A 167 -0.99 16.18 -2.33
CA ARG A 167 -2.23 15.50 -1.90
C ARG A 167 -3.45 16.38 -2.11
N THR A 168 -3.36 17.65 -1.76
CA THR A 168 -4.44 18.62 -1.95
C THR A 168 -4.73 18.82 -3.42
N GLN A 169 -3.70 18.96 -4.26
CA GLN A 169 -3.86 19.06 -5.71
C GLN A 169 -4.55 17.83 -6.29
N GLN A 170 -4.09 16.62 -5.95
CA GLN A 170 -4.65 15.37 -6.45
C GLN A 170 -6.06 15.06 -5.87
N ALA A 171 -6.37 15.56 -4.67
CA ALA A 171 -7.68 15.38 -4.05
C ALA A 171 -8.73 16.41 -4.52
N THR A 172 -8.34 17.45 -5.22
CA THR A 172 -9.25 18.54 -5.62
C THR A 172 -9.35 18.73 -7.12
N LYS A 173 -8.21 18.78 -7.82
CA LYS A 173 -8.10 19.02 -9.26
C LYS A 173 -7.10 18.06 -9.93
N PRO A 174 -7.28 16.71 -9.81
CA PRO A 174 -6.34 15.76 -10.36
C PRO A 174 -6.13 15.91 -11.87
N GLN A 175 -7.19 16.15 -12.64
CA GLN A 175 -7.09 16.27 -14.10
C GLN A 175 -6.26 17.48 -14.55
N SER A 176 -6.34 18.62 -13.85
CA SER A 176 -5.54 19.80 -14.21
C SER A 176 -4.04 19.50 -14.10
N LEU A 177 -3.64 18.74 -13.08
CA LEU A 177 -2.28 18.23 -12.92
C LEU A 177 -1.98 17.16 -13.98
N GLY A 178 -2.92 16.23 -14.18
CA GLY A 178 -2.78 15.08 -15.08
C GLY A 178 -2.45 15.51 -16.50
N TYR A 179 -3.17 16.46 -17.06
CA TYR A 179 -2.92 16.96 -18.43
C TYR A 179 -1.49 17.47 -18.63
N GLY A 180 -0.98 18.28 -17.69
CA GLY A 180 0.39 18.78 -17.77
C GLY A 180 1.44 17.67 -17.59
N MET A 181 1.20 16.74 -16.68
CA MET A 181 2.12 15.65 -16.39
C MET A 181 2.15 14.61 -17.51
N MET A 182 1.00 14.28 -18.10
CA MET A 182 0.92 13.29 -19.18
C MET A 182 1.67 13.70 -20.44
N ASP A 183 1.94 14.98 -20.63
CA ASP A 183 2.76 15.52 -21.73
C ASP A 183 4.23 15.75 -21.35
N SER A 184 4.59 15.48 -20.09
CA SER A 184 5.94 15.74 -19.57
C SER A 184 6.53 14.52 -18.84
N PRO A 185 7.28 13.64 -19.53
CA PRO A 185 7.97 12.54 -18.87
C PRO A 185 8.91 12.98 -17.75
N VAL A 186 9.58 14.13 -17.92
CA VAL A 186 10.44 14.69 -16.87
C VAL A 186 9.62 15.22 -15.69
N GLY A 187 8.43 15.75 -15.93
CA GLY A 187 7.51 16.16 -14.88
C GLY A 187 7.04 14.99 -14.04
N ILE A 188 6.64 13.89 -14.67
CA ILE A 188 6.29 12.64 -13.98
C ILE A 188 7.48 12.11 -13.18
N ALA A 189 8.67 12.07 -13.78
CA ALA A 189 9.89 11.61 -13.11
C ALA A 189 10.22 12.44 -11.87
N ALA A 190 10.17 13.78 -11.98
CA ALA A 190 10.43 14.68 -10.85
C ALA A 190 9.39 14.51 -9.74
N TRP A 191 8.09 14.44 -10.10
CA TRP A 191 6.98 14.31 -9.15
C TRP A 191 7.04 13.01 -8.35
N ILE A 192 7.38 11.90 -9.01
CA ILE A 192 7.51 10.58 -8.36
C ILE A 192 8.81 10.51 -7.54
N THR A 193 9.94 10.90 -8.13
CA THR A 193 11.25 10.78 -7.48
C THR A 193 11.34 11.61 -6.20
N GLU A 194 10.72 12.79 -6.18
CA GLU A 194 10.68 13.64 -4.99
C GLU A 194 10.00 12.89 -3.82
N LYS A 195 8.92 12.13 -4.07
CA LYS A 195 8.25 11.33 -3.03
C LYS A 195 9.06 10.10 -2.62
N MET A 196 9.67 9.40 -3.59
CA MET A 196 10.56 8.28 -3.32
C MET A 196 11.77 8.73 -2.48
N TYR A 197 12.27 9.94 -2.72
CA TYR A 197 13.36 10.52 -1.94
C TYR A 197 12.90 10.90 -0.53
N SER A 198 11.85 11.69 -0.41
CA SER A 198 11.44 12.31 0.86
C SER A 198 10.78 11.34 1.85
N TRP A 199 10.28 10.18 1.38
CA TRP A 199 9.56 9.21 2.22
C TRP A 199 10.36 7.92 2.48
N SER A 200 11.66 7.94 2.20
CA SER A 200 12.52 6.77 2.37
C SER A 200 13.59 7.00 3.42
N ASP A 201 14.05 5.92 4.03
CA ASP A 201 15.15 5.90 4.99
C ASP A 201 16.49 5.92 4.25
N LEU A 202 16.91 7.11 3.86
CA LEU A 202 18.11 7.31 3.03
C LEU A 202 19.39 7.37 3.88
N LYS A 203 20.42 6.63 3.49
CA LYS A 203 21.76 6.79 4.05
C LYS A 203 22.47 7.96 3.34
N ASN A 204 22.98 8.90 4.12
CA ASN A 204 23.71 10.07 3.61
C ASN A 204 22.94 10.92 2.58
N ASN A 205 21.62 10.96 2.66
CA ASN A 205 20.73 11.62 1.68
C ASN A 205 20.90 11.09 0.24
N ASP A 206 21.32 9.83 0.09
CA ASP A 206 21.51 9.21 -1.21
C ASP A 206 20.35 8.25 -1.50
N ILE A 207 19.57 8.55 -2.55
CA ILE A 207 18.44 7.72 -2.98
C ILE A 207 18.89 6.32 -3.45
N GLU A 208 20.11 6.21 -3.98
CA GLU A 208 20.66 4.94 -4.44
C GLU A 208 21.06 4.02 -3.26
N SER A 209 21.09 4.54 -2.03
CA SER A 209 21.23 3.71 -0.83
C SER A 209 20.00 2.81 -0.57
N VAL A 210 18.85 3.12 -1.21
CA VAL A 210 17.58 2.39 -1.07
C VAL A 210 17.11 1.78 -2.38
N TYR A 211 17.22 2.53 -3.48
CA TYR A 211 16.74 2.11 -4.80
C TYR A 211 17.86 2.10 -5.83
N SER A 212 17.97 1.02 -6.61
CA SER A 212 18.75 1.12 -7.83
C SER A 212 18.09 2.08 -8.81
N LYS A 213 18.90 2.73 -9.67
CA LYS A 213 18.39 3.57 -10.76
C LYS A 213 17.38 2.85 -11.63
N ASP A 214 17.63 1.57 -11.92
CA ASP A 214 16.75 0.73 -12.72
C ASP A 214 15.40 0.52 -12.05
N THR A 215 15.35 0.34 -10.73
CA THR A 215 14.11 0.21 -9.97
C THR A 215 13.28 1.50 -10.01
N LEU A 216 13.92 2.65 -9.77
CA LEU A 216 13.27 3.97 -9.85
C LEU A 216 12.73 4.24 -11.25
N LEU A 217 13.58 4.06 -12.27
CA LEU A 217 13.21 4.27 -13.67
C LEU A 217 12.11 3.31 -14.11
N ALA A 218 12.16 2.03 -13.71
CA ALA A 218 11.13 1.07 -14.03
C ALA A 218 9.76 1.47 -13.44
N ASN A 219 9.73 1.97 -12.19
CA ASN A 219 8.49 2.46 -11.58
C ASN A 219 7.95 3.69 -12.34
N ILE A 220 8.81 4.67 -12.65
CA ILE A 220 8.45 5.87 -13.41
C ILE A 220 7.94 5.49 -14.81
N MET A 221 8.65 4.59 -15.50
CA MET A 221 8.29 4.14 -16.85
C MET A 221 6.94 3.42 -16.90
N ILE A 222 6.53 2.74 -15.83
CA ILE A 222 5.17 2.18 -15.76
C ILE A 222 4.15 3.31 -15.93
N TYR A 223 4.24 4.40 -15.17
CA TYR A 223 3.30 5.52 -15.27
C TYR A 223 3.32 6.20 -16.65
N ILE A 224 4.50 6.36 -17.24
CA ILE A 224 4.67 6.99 -18.56
C ILE A 224 4.09 6.11 -19.66
N LEU A 225 4.52 4.84 -19.74
CA LEU A 225 4.16 3.94 -20.85
C LEU A 225 2.71 3.50 -20.79
N THR A 226 2.15 3.30 -19.61
CA THR A 226 0.73 2.94 -19.44
C THR A 226 -0.19 4.16 -19.44
N LYS A 227 0.36 5.38 -19.41
CA LYS A 227 -0.38 6.64 -19.33
C LYS A 227 -1.33 6.70 -18.13
N THR A 228 -0.86 6.25 -16.97
CA THR A 228 -1.70 6.13 -15.77
C THR A 228 -1.39 7.14 -14.67
N PHE A 229 -0.52 8.10 -14.90
CA PHE A 229 -0.26 9.15 -13.90
C PHE A 229 -1.55 9.90 -13.52
N ASP A 230 -2.36 10.28 -14.51
CA ASP A 230 -3.64 10.95 -14.30
C ASP A 230 -4.60 10.07 -13.49
N THR A 231 -4.93 8.89 -13.99
CA THR A 231 -5.94 8.01 -13.36
C THR A 231 -5.50 7.46 -12.00
N ALA A 232 -4.20 7.30 -11.77
CA ALA A 232 -3.67 6.93 -10.47
C ALA A 232 -3.86 8.06 -9.43
N SER A 233 -3.80 9.32 -9.85
CA SER A 233 -4.09 10.46 -8.95
C SER A 233 -5.55 10.53 -8.54
N TRP A 234 -6.47 9.94 -9.29
CA TRP A 234 -7.90 9.96 -9.01
C TRP A 234 -8.30 9.31 -7.70
N ILE A 235 -7.49 8.41 -7.15
CA ILE A 235 -7.76 7.78 -5.85
C ILE A 235 -7.89 8.82 -4.73
N TYR A 236 -7.13 9.92 -4.80
CA TYR A 236 -7.20 11.01 -3.82
C TYR A 236 -8.54 11.72 -3.85
N PHE A 237 -9.04 12.03 -5.06
CA PHE A 237 -10.36 12.62 -5.25
C PHE A 237 -11.46 11.62 -4.84
N GLY A 238 -11.36 10.38 -5.31
CA GLY A 238 -12.31 9.30 -4.96
C GLY A 238 -12.42 9.09 -3.46
N ARG A 239 -11.30 9.08 -2.71
CA ARG A 239 -11.32 9.03 -1.26
C ARG A 239 -12.09 10.19 -0.63
N ARG A 240 -11.94 11.41 -1.18
CA ARG A 240 -12.68 12.57 -0.70
C ARG A 240 -14.19 12.37 -0.89
N GLU A 241 -14.61 11.85 -2.04
CA GLU A 241 -16.02 11.54 -2.33
C GLU A 241 -16.56 10.41 -1.43
N GLU A 242 -15.70 9.49 -0.98
CA GLU A 242 -16.04 8.42 -0.04
C GLU A 242 -16.07 8.86 1.44
N GLY A 243 -15.91 10.16 1.75
CA GLY A 243 -15.94 10.69 3.12
C GLY A 243 -14.58 11.03 3.72
N GLY A 244 -13.48 10.92 2.95
CA GLY A 244 -12.16 11.38 3.35
C GLY A 244 -11.37 10.39 4.20
N ARG A 245 -10.73 10.90 5.24
CA ARG A 245 -9.80 10.12 6.10
C ARG A 245 -10.48 9.37 7.23
N PHE A 246 -11.71 9.70 7.55
CA PHE A 246 -12.40 9.16 8.71
C PHE A 246 -13.23 7.94 8.34
N PHE A 247 -13.24 6.97 9.22
CA PHE A 247 -14.26 5.94 9.15
C PHE A 247 -15.67 6.55 9.36
N PRO A 248 -16.73 5.87 8.94
CA PRO A 248 -18.11 6.35 9.16
C PRO A 248 -18.40 6.67 10.64
N LYS A 249 -19.35 7.56 10.90
CA LYS A 249 -19.72 7.95 12.28
C LYS A 249 -20.19 6.79 13.16
N ASP A 250 -20.78 5.77 12.55
CA ASP A 250 -21.22 4.52 13.18
C ASP A 250 -20.15 3.42 13.15
N PHE A 251 -18.90 3.80 12.95
CA PHE A 251 -17.78 2.90 12.88
C PHE A 251 -17.73 1.93 14.05
N LYS A 252 -17.57 0.67 13.71
CA LYS A 252 -17.22 -0.39 14.66
C LYS A 252 -15.79 -0.81 14.42
N LYS A 253 -15.11 -1.16 15.49
CA LYS A 253 -13.73 -1.65 15.44
C LYS A 253 -13.56 -2.76 14.42
N ILE A 254 -12.45 -2.75 13.70
CA ILE A 254 -12.08 -3.84 12.79
C ILE A 254 -11.67 -5.04 13.65
N GLU A 255 -12.50 -6.08 13.67
CA GLU A 255 -12.37 -7.21 14.59
C GLU A 255 -11.43 -8.32 14.08
N ILE A 256 -11.10 -8.33 12.79
CA ILE A 256 -10.13 -9.31 12.27
C ILE A 256 -8.72 -9.00 12.82
N PRO A 257 -7.87 -10.04 13.02
CA PRO A 257 -6.50 -9.85 13.45
C PRO A 257 -5.75 -8.86 12.56
N THR A 258 -5.15 -7.88 13.19
CA THR A 258 -4.36 -6.84 12.51
C THR A 258 -2.92 -6.84 13.03
N ALA A 259 -1.96 -6.82 12.12
CA ALA A 259 -0.56 -6.59 12.40
C ALA A 259 -0.12 -5.22 11.86
N ALA A 260 0.74 -4.53 12.59
CA ALA A 260 1.32 -3.25 12.20
C ALA A 260 2.85 -3.31 12.29
N ALA A 261 3.52 -2.85 11.22
CA ALA A 261 4.96 -2.62 11.20
C ALA A 261 5.22 -1.11 11.15
N ILE A 262 5.91 -0.61 12.17
CA ILE A 262 6.17 0.81 12.37
C ILE A 262 7.60 1.11 11.92
N PHE A 263 7.74 1.86 10.83
CA PHE A 263 9.03 2.21 10.27
C PHE A 263 9.48 3.59 10.75
N PRO A 264 10.77 3.77 11.13
CA PRO A 264 11.26 5.00 11.74
C PRO A 264 11.25 6.21 10.80
N ALA A 265 11.40 5.99 9.49
CA ALA A 265 11.37 7.05 8.47
C ALA A 265 10.06 7.05 7.66
N GLU A 266 8.94 6.67 8.26
CA GLU A 266 7.61 6.86 7.67
C GLU A 266 7.32 8.35 7.47
N MET A 267 6.71 8.72 6.34
CA MET A 267 6.37 10.11 5.97
C MET A 267 5.54 10.86 7.02
N SER A 268 4.90 10.16 7.91
CA SER A 268 4.16 10.70 9.04
C SER A 268 4.22 9.76 10.24
N GLU A 269 4.47 10.36 11.40
CA GLU A 269 4.55 9.63 12.66
C GLU A 269 3.26 8.84 12.92
N TRP A 270 3.43 7.61 13.35
CA TRP A 270 2.31 6.79 13.79
C TRP A 270 1.64 7.38 15.03
N PRO A 271 0.32 7.25 15.17
CA PRO A 271 -0.34 7.62 16.41
C PRO A 271 0.08 6.68 17.54
N PRO A 272 -0.13 7.10 18.80
CA PRO A 272 0.03 6.22 19.94
C PRO A 272 -0.70 4.90 19.74
N ARG A 273 -0.11 3.81 20.23
CA ARG A 273 -0.68 2.46 20.10
C ARG A 273 -2.12 2.39 20.61
N SER A 274 -2.43 3.11 21.68
CA SER A 274 -3.79 3.25 22.24
C SER A 274 -4.81 3.71 21.21
N TYR A 275 -4.44 4.69 20.38
CA TYR A 275 -5.29 5.15 19.28
C TYR A 275 -5.53 4.07 18.21
N VAL A 276 -4.47 3.34 17.85
CA VAL A 276 -4.55 2.26 16.86
C VAL A 276 -5.43 1.10 17.34
N GLU A 277 -5.33 0.77 18.63
CA GLU A 277 -6.13 -0.27 19.27
C GLU A 277 -7.64 0.05 19.35
N ARG A 278 -8.00 1.34 19.21
CA ARG A 278 -9.42 1.74 19.07
C ARG A 278 -9.98 1.43 17.68
N ILE A 279 -9.11 1.37 16.69
CA ILE A 279 -9.49 1.10 15.29
C ILE A 279 -9.44 -0.41 15.00
N PHE A 280 -8.38 -1.10 15.47
CA PHE A 280 -8.07 -2.47 15.07
C PHE A 280 -8.02 -3.46 16.24
N ASN A 281 -8.36 -4.70 15.98
CA ASN A 281 -8.01 -5.84 16.82
C ASN A 281 -6.51 -6.14 16.64
N LEU A 282 -5.67 -5.27 17.20
CA LEU A 282 -4.22 -5.29 17.03
C LEU A 282 -3.63 -6.51 17.75
N LYS A 283 -3.01 -7.42 16.99
CA LYS A 283 -2.36 -8.64 17.49
C LYS A 283 -0.85 -8.55 17.47
N GLN A 284 -0.30 -7.74 16.57
CA GLN A 284 1.14 -7.54 16.45
C GLN A 284 1.42 -6.07 16.22
N TRP A 285 2.40 -5.56 16.96
CA TRP A 285 2.96 -4.23 16.82
C TRP A 285 4.47 -4.37 16.80
N THR A 286 5.10 -4.12 15.67
CA THR A 286 6.53 -4.29 15.48
C THR A 286 7.17 -2.97 15.13
N GLU A 287 8.02 -2.47 16.01
CA GLU A 287 8.88 -1.33 15.70
C GLU A 287 10.08 -1.83 14.91
N MET A 288 10.19 -1.33 13.70
CA MET A 288 11.23 -1.77 12.76
C MET A 288 12.51 -0.97 13.00
N PRO A 289 13.68 -1.62 12.92
CA PRO A 289 14.96 -0.95 13.20
C PRO A 289 15.37 0.05 12.12
N ALA A 290 14.86 -0.09 10.91
CA ALA A 290 15.16 0.75 9.76
C ALA A 290 14.02 0.69 8.75
N GLY A 291 13.96 1.67 7.85
CA GLY A 291 12.99 1.72 6.76
C GLY A 291 12.06 2.91 6.83
N GLY A 292 11.37 3.15 5.72
CA GLY A 292 10.43 4.25 5.54
C GLY A 292 9.13 3.78 4.90
N HIS A 293 8.47 4.71 4.23
CA HIS A 293 7.14 4.52 3.64
C HIS A 293 7.06 3.34 2.66
N PHE A 294 8.09 3.16 1.83
CA PHE A 294 8.17 2.08 0.83
C PHE A 294 8.89 0.84 1.38
N ALA A 295 8.40 0.32 2.47
CA ALA A 295 9.03 -0.74 3.25
C ALA A 295 9.36 -2.02 2.45
N ALA A 296 8.50 -2.41 1.51
CA ALA A 296 8.72 -3.60 0.69
C ALA A 296 9.94 -3.48 -0.25
N CYS A 297 10.32 -2.25 -0.65
CA CYS A 297 11.51 -1.99 -1.45
C CYS A 297 12.81 -2.15 -0.63
N LEU A 298 12.77 -1.88 0.68
CA LEU A 298 13.93 -1.86 1.57
C LEU A 298 14.44 -3.25 1.95
N LEU A 299 13.60 -4.26 1.90
CA LEU A 299 13.99 -5.65 2.21
C LEU A 299 15.04 -6.23 1.26
N TYR A 300 15.42 -5.47 0.23
CA TYR A 300 16.47 -5.86 -0.73
C TYR A 300 17.88 -5.39 -0.33
N THR A 301 18.01 -4.29 0.41
CA THR A 301 19.30 -3.66 0.72
C THR A 301 19.88 -4.04 2.07
N SER A 302 19.08 -4.60 2.97
CA SER A 302 19.61 -5.18 4.20
C SER A 302 19.79 -6.68 4.00
N ASP A 303 21.04 -7.13 3.91
CA ASP A 303 21.41 -8.50 4.24
C ASP A 303 21.11 -8.72 5.73
N ALA A 304 19.82 -8.84 6.04
CA ALA A 304 19.35 -9.25 7.37
C ALA A 304 19.84 -10.68 7.72
N ALA A 305 20.50 -11.35 6.79
CA ALA A 305 21.15 -12.64 7.01
C ALA A 305 22.55 -12.50 7.61
N ASP A 306 23.23 -11.35 7.48
CA ASP A 306 24.60 -11.19 7.99
C ASP A 306 24.71 -10.69 9.44
N GLU A 307 23.62 -10.16 10.02
CA GLU A 307 23.61 -9.73 11.42
C GLU A 307 23.28 -10.84 12.44
N THR A 308 22.81 -12.00 12.00
CA THR A 308 22.57 -13.16 12.90
C THR A 308 23.75 -14.12 12.99
N GLY A 309 24.88 -13.77 12.43
CA GLY A 309 26.12 -14.54 12.40
C GLY A 309 27.17 -14.09 13.44
N ARG A 310 26.77 -13.61 14.61
CA ARG A 310 27.66 -13.42 15.78
C ARG A 310 26.98 -13.80 17.07
#